data_776995d0667d773e8cbd623cfb412d82
#
_entry.id   776995d0667d773e8cbd623cfb412d82
#
_cell.length_a   1.000
_cell.length_b   1.000
_cell.length_c   1.000
_cell.angle_alpha   90.00
_cell.angle_beta   90.00
_cell.angle_gamma   90.00
#
_symmetry.space_group_name_H-M   'P 1'
#
loop_
_entity.id
_entity.type
_entity.pdbx_description
1 polymer ?
#
loop_
_entity_poly.entity_id
_entity_poly.type
_entity_poly.pdbx_seq_one_letter_code
_entity_poly.pdbx_strand_id
1 'polypeptide(L)'
;TDPLLQRLIETALENNRDLRVAALRVEEASATFRIQRSDRFPAVGVGIQGGRARVPGDLNMSGRSQVGGEYRAEVGLTTWELDLWGRIRNLEDAALQTWLASDAARQAVHLALIAQVADGYLGLREIDERVAIARQTVTTREESYRIFRRRVEVGSTSKLDLTQVQTLLNQAQALLTQLEQARATQLHALALLVGADPGPLPTKAPFDETTVLAELRAGLPSELL
;
A
#
# COMPACT_ATOMS: atom_id res chain seq x y z
N THR A 1 4.87 25.16 -4.54
CA THR A 1 4.83 23.72 -4.22
C THR A 1 5.89 23.44 -3.16
N ASP A 2 5.56 22.73 -2.09
CA ASP A 2 6.49 22.41 -1.00
C ASP A 2 7.54 21.38 -1.49
N PRO A 3 8.85 21.70 -1.48
CA PRO A 3 9.90 20.81 -1.96
C PRO A 3 10.05 19.55 -1.10
N LEU A 4 9.64 19.60 0.17
CA LEU A 4 9.66 18.45 1.05
C LEU A 4 8.56 17.46 0.69
N LEU A 5 7.34 17.96 0.42
CA LEU A 5 6.23 17.12 -0.06
C LEU A 5 6.60 16.44 -1.37
N GLN A 6 7.23 17.15 -2.31
CA GLN A 6 7.69 16.55 -3.57
C GLN A 6 8.66 15.40 -3.33
N ARG A 7 9.66 15.60 -2.46
CA ARG A 7 10.61 14.54 -2.10
C ARG A 7 9.94 13.34 -1.44
N LEU A 8 8.98 13.57 -0.55
CA LEU A 8 8.22 12.47 0.09
C LEU A 8 7.43 11.66 -0.94
N ILE A 9 6.80 12.33 -1.90
CA ILE A 9 6.07 11.67 -2.99
C ILE A 9 7.04 10.86 -3.87
N GLU A 10 8.16 11.42 -4.29
CA GLU A 10 9.18 10.73 -5.08
C GLU A 10 9.69 9.47 -4.35
N THR A 11 10.04 9.63 -3.07
CA THR A 11 10.49 8.50 -2.24
C THR A 11 9.41 7.42 -2.09
N ALA A 12 8.14 7.83 -1.92
CA ALA A 12 7.02 6.90 -1.82
C ALA A 12 6.81 6.13 -3.14
N LEU A 13 6.89 6.79 -4.27
CA LEU A 13 6.74 6.14 -5.59
C LEU A 13 7.84 5.11 -5.86
N GLU A 14 9.04 5.30 -5.31
CA GLU A 14 10.14 4.35 -5.44
C GLU A 14 10.07 3.18 -4.45
N ASN A 15 9.62 3.43 -3.21
CA ASN A 15 9.77 2.49 -2.11
C ASN A 15 8.46 1.87 -1.61
N ASN A 16 7.30 2.39 -2.02
CA ASN A 16 6.01 1.90 -1.54
C ASN A 16 5.76 0.45 -1.99
N ARG A 17 5.43 -0.41 -1.03
CA ARG A 17 5.24 -1.84 -1.27
C ARG A 17 3.93 -2.15 -1.99
N ASP A 18 2.88 -1.38 -1.76
CA ASP A 18 1.57 -1.60 -2.40
C ASP A 18 1.64 -1.26 -3.88
N LEU A 19 2.39 -0.20 -4.25
CA LEU A 19 2.64 0.13 -5.66
C LEU A 19 3.43 -0.99 -6.35
N ARG A 20 4.41 -1.59 -5.65
CA ARG A 20 5.14 -2.75 -6.16
C ARG A 20 4.25 -3.97 -6.36
N VAL A 21 3.35 -4.24 -5.42
CA VAL A 21 2.34 -5.31 -5.56
C VAL A 21 1.43 -5.05 -6.76
N ALA A 22 0.99 -3.79 -6.95
CA ALA A 22 0.19 -3.44 -8.12
C ALA A 22 0.94 -3.69 -9.45
N ALA A 23 2.24 -3.35 -9.52
CA ALA A 23 3.08 -3.64 -10.68
C ALA A 23 3.22 -5.14 -10.95
N LEU A 24 3.46 -5.96 -9.92
CA LEU A 24 3.55 -7.41 -10.05
C LEU A 24 2.23 -8.06 -10.51
N ARG A 25 1.08 -7.50 -10.12
CA ARG A 25 -0.23 -7.95 -10.62
C ARG A 25 -0.41 -7.70 -12.13
N VAL A 26 0.16 -6.62 -12.65
CA VAL A 26 0.18 -6.38 -14.10
C VAL A 26 1.03 -7.42 -14.81
N GLU A 27 2.18 -7.79 -14.24
CA GLU A 27 3.04 -8.85 -14.80
C GLU A 27 2.34 -10.22 -14.78
N GLU A 28 1.65 -10.55 -13.68
CA GLU A 28 0.85 -11.77 -13.55
C GLU A 28 -0.26 -11.83 -14.61
N ALA A 29 -1.02 -10.74 -14.77
CA ALA A 29 -2.07 -10.65 -15.78
C ALA A 29 -1.48 -10.77 -17.22
N SER A 30 -0.32 -10.17 -17.46
CA SER A 30 0.41 -10.32 -18.74
C SER A 30 0.86 -11.76 -18.99
N ALA A 31 1.34 -12.45 -17.95
CA ALA A 31 1.71 -13.87 -18.07
C ALA A 31 0.48 -14.74 -18.36
N THR A 32 -0.64 -14.49 -17.68
CA THR A 32 -1.91 -15.17 -17.92
C THR A 32 -2.42 -14.96 -19.35
N PHE A 33 -2.34 -13.71 -19.84
CA PHE A 33 -2.66 -13.43 -21.25
C PHE A 33 -1.78 -14.24 -22.22
N ARG A 34 -0.46 -14.34 -21.97
CA ARG A 34 0.45 -15.14 -22.83
C ARG A 34 0.11 -16.61 -22.79
N ILE A 35 -0.27 -17.16 -21.64
CA ILE A 35 -0.73 -18.55 -21.50
C ILE A 35 -2.00 -18.74 -22.35
N GLN A 36 -3.01 -17.88 -22.19
CA GLN A 36 -4.24 -17.98 -22.96
C GLN A 36 -4.00 -17.84 -24.48
N ARG A 37 -3.08 -16.96 -24.88
CA ARG A 37 -2.67 -16.80 -26.28
C ARG A 37 -1.99 -18.05 -26.82
N SER A 38 -1.27 -18.83 -25.99
CA SER A 38 -0.60 -20.05 -26.42
C SER A 38 -1.57 -21.13 -26.90
N ASP A 39 -2.83 -21.12 -26.43
CA ASP A 39 -3.87 -22.06 -26.83
C ASP A 39 -4.27 -21.94 -28.31
N ARG A 40 -3.89 -20.85 -28.98
CA ARG A 40 -4.04 -20.68 -30.44
C ARG A 40 -3.12 -21.58 -31.24
N PHE A 41 -2.04 -22.07 -30.65
CA PHE A 41 -1.02 -22.85 -31.32
C PHE A 41 -1.07 -24.29 -30.84
N PRO A 42 -0.74 -25.25 -31.74
CA PRO A 42 -0.66 -26.65 -31.35
C PRO A 42 0.43 -26.88 -30.29
N ALA A 43 0.08 -27.57 -29.21
CA ALA A 43 1.04 -27.96 -28.19
C ALA A 43 1.78 -29.24 -28.60
N VAL A 44 3.10 -29.17 -28.68
CA VAL A 44 3.98 -30.29 -29.00
C VAL A 44 4.50 -30.89 -27.71
N GLY A 45 4.19 -32.16 -27.45
CA GLY A 45 4.68 -32.93 -26.32
C GLY A 45 5.77 -33.90 -26.72
N VAL A 46 6.76 -34.07 -25.85
CA VAL A 46 7.77 -35.12 -25.93
C VAL A 46 7.60 -36.00 -24.70
N GLY A 47 7.34 -37.27 -24.92
CA GLY A 47 7.20 -38.27 -23.87
C GLY A 47 8.34 -39.29 -23.93
N ILE A 48 8.93 -39.64 -22.80
CA ILE A 48 9.87 -40.73 -22.66
C ILE A 48 9.38 -41.63 -21.53
N GLN A 49 9.08 -42.85 -21.84
CA GLN A 49 8.66 -43.85 -20.86
C GLN A 49 9.59 -45.05 -20.88
N GLY A 50 9.97 -45.55 -19.74
CA GLY A 50 10.76 -46.74 -19.64
C GLY A 50 10.28 -47.60 -18.45
N GLY A 51 10.12 -48.89 -18.73
CA GLY A 51 9.75 -49.86 -17.70
C GLY A 51 10.50 -51.16 -17.86
N ARG A 52 10.87 -51.79 -16.78
CA ARG A 52 11.43 -53.14 -16.73
C ARG A 52 10.59 -53.99 -15.83
N ALA A 53 10.04 -55.07 -16.40
CA ALA A 53 9.17 -55.96 -15.66
C ALA A 53 9.68 -57.39 -15.74
N ARG A 54 9.51 -58.15 -14.69
CA ARG A 54 9.71 -59.59 -14.66
C ARG A 54 8.36 -60.29 -14.75
N VAL A 55 8.17 -61.10 -15.77
CA VAL A 55 7.01 -61.95 -15.94
C VAL A 55 7.35 -63.32 -15.31
N PRO A 56 6.69 -63.75 -14.26
CA PRO A 56 6.85 -65.10 -13.65
C PRO A 56 6.56 -66.18 -14.68
N GLY A 57 7.14 -67.40 -14.49
CA GLY A 57 6.98 -68.51 -15.44
C GLY A 57 5.56 -69.04 -15.53
N ASP A 58 4.77 -68.94 -14.52
CA ASP A 58 3.34 -69.34 -14.46
C ASP A 58 2.41 -68.39 -15.25
N LEU A 59 2.85 -67.15 -15.52
CA LEU A 59 2.15 -66.19 -16.38
C LEU A 59 2.72 -66.10 -17.78
N ASN A 60 3.79 -66.86 -18.10
CA ASN A 60 4.45 -66.86 -19.41
C ASN A 60 4.15 -68.16 -20.15
N MET A 61 3.72 -68.08 -21.40
CA MET A 61 3.45 -69.25 -22.25
C MET A 61 4.63 -70.21 -22.39
N SER A 62 5.85 -69.74 -22.19
CA SER A 62 7.07 -70.56 -22.22
C SER A 62 7.33 -71.33 -20.92
N GLY A 63 6.54 -71.10 -19.84
CA GLY A 63 6.75 -71.68 -18.51
C GLY A 63 8.03 -71.20 -17.81
N ARG A 64 8.74 -70.25 -18.34
CA ARG A 64 10.00 -69.70 -17.78
C ARG A 64 9.84 -68.24 -17.41
N SER A 65 10.39 -67.82 -16.26
CA SER A 65 10.45 -66.40 -15.89
C SER A 65 11.33 -65.63 -16.89
N GLN A 66 10.75 -64.55 -17.40
CA GLN A 66 11.44 -63.64 -18.37
C GLN A 66 11.47 -62.22 -17.83
N VAL A 67 12.59 -61.54 -17.95
CA VAL A 67 12.74 -60.12 -17.65
C VAL A 67 12.79 -59.36 -18.98
N GLY A 68 11.82 -58.48 -19.20
CA GLY A 68 11.75 -57.65 -20.39
C GLY A 68 11.81 -56.18 -19.96
N GLY A 69 12.39 -55.34 -20.84
CA GLY A 69 12.35 -53.88 -20.73
C GLY A 69 11.68 -53.30 -21.95
N GLU A 70 10.81 -52.32 -21.75
CA GLU A 70 10.23 -51.53 -22.86
C GLU A 70 10.63 -50.05 -22.63
N TYR A 71 11.14 -49.44 -23.66
CA TYR A 71 11.44 -48.02 -23.70
C TYR A 71 10.72 -47.40 -24.88
N ARG A 72 9.94 -46.37 -24.61
CA ARG A 72 9.18 -45.67 -25.63
C ARG A 72 9.55 -44.19 -25.59
N ALA A 73 9.92 -43.66 -26.74
CA ALA A 73 10.09 -42.22 -26.96
C ALA A 73 9.05 -41.78 -27.98
N GLU A 74 8.28 -40.76 -27.67
CA GLU A 74 7.23 -40.25 -28.54
C GLU A 74 7.27 -38.72 -28.59
N VAL A 75 7.00 -38.20 -29.77
CA VAL A 75 6.82 -36.77 -30.07
C VAL A 75 5.47 -36.64 -30.77
N GLY A 76 4.61 -35.80 -30.24
CA GLY A 76 3.27 -35.66 -30.80
C GLY A 76 2.59 -34.36 -30.43
N LEU A 77 1.49 -34.07 -31.10
CA LEU A 77 0.56 -33.02 -30.70
C LEU A 77 -0.25 -33.54 -29.53
N THR A 78 -0.20 -32.84 -28.41
CA THR A 78 -0.92 -33.24 -27.18
C THR A 78 -2.37 -32.80 -27.19
N THR A 79 -2.61 -31.52 -27.49
CA THR A 79 -3.94 -30.94 -27.58
C THR A 79 -3.90 -29.74 -28.53
N TRP A 80 -4.87 -29.66 -29.40
CA TRP A 80 -5.11 -28.47 -30.22
C TRP A 80 -6.57 -28.46 -30.70
N GLU A 81 -7.19 -27.28 -30.64
CA GLU A 81 -8.56 -27.04 -31.07
C GLU A 81 -8.56 -26.08 -32.28
N LEU A 82 -9.24 -26.50 -33.37
CA LEU A 82 -9.53 -25.57 -34.45
C LEU A 82 -10.65 -24.62 -34.05
N ASP A 83 -10.30 -23.35 -33.88
CA ASP A 83 -11.22 -22.30 -33.38
C ASP A 83 -12.14 -21.78 -34.49
N LEU A 84 -13.07 -22.60 -34.96
CA LEU A 84 -14.03 -22.26 -36.02
C LEU A 84 -15.09 -21.22 -35.56
N TRP A 85 -15.40 -21.19 -34.29
CA TRP A 85 -16.44 -20.31 -33.69
C TRP A 85 -15.86 -19.18 -32.81
N GLY A 86 -14.56 -19.03 -32.75
CA GLY A 86 -13.91 -17.94 -32.04
C GLY A 86 -13.84 -18.11 -30.52
N ARG A 87 -14.04 -19.31 -29.97
CA ARG A 87 -13.98 -19.58 -28.52
C ARG A 87 -12.61 -19.20 -27.93
N ILE A 88 -11.54 -19.69 -28.52
CA ILE A 88 -10.16 -19.45 -28.08
C ILE A 88 -9.81 -17.97 -28.26
N ARG A 89 -10.21 -17.38 -29.41
CA ARG A 89 -9.99 -15.96 -29.68
C ARG A 89 -10.69 -15.07 -28.64
N ASN A 90 -11.95 -15.37 -28.31
CA ASN A 90 -12.68 -14.60 -27.32
C ASN A 90 -12.10 -14.75 -25.90
N LEU A 91 -11.53 -15.91 -25.54
CA LEU A 91 -10.82 -16.11 -24.28
C LEU A 91 -9.50 -15.31 -24.23
N GLU A 92 -8.75 -15.28 -25.36
CA GLU A 92 -7.55 -14.43 -25.49
C GLU A 92 -7.91 -12.95 -25.35
N ASP A 93 -8.96 -12.48 -26.02
CA ASP A 93 -9.44 -11.10 -25.92
C ASP A 93 -9.88 -10.75 -24.49
N ALA A 94 -10.59 -11.66 -23.80
CA ALA A 94 -10.96 -11.47 -22.39
C ALA A 94 -9.72 -11.36 -21.49
N ALA A 95 -8.72 -12.21 -21.69
CA ALA A 95 -7.46 -12.14 -20.95
C ALA A 95 -6.67 -10.84 -21.25
N LEU A 96 -6.72 -10.36 -22.51
CA LEU A 96 -6.15 -9.07 -22.90
C LEU A 96 -6.82 -7.92 -22.14
N GLN A 97 -8.17 -7.88 -22.11
CA GLN A 97 -8.90 -6.86 -21.39
C GLN A 97 -8.61 -6.90 -19.88
N THR A 98 -8.45 -8.08 -19.32
CA THR A 98 -8.05 -8.25 -17.91
C THR A 98 -6.67 -7.68 -17.64
N TRP A 99 -5.72 -7.91 -18.55
CA TRP A 99 -4.38 -7.31 -18.44
C TRP A 99 -4.43 -5.77 -18.55
N LEU A 100 -5.16 -5.22 -19.52
CA LEU A 100 -5.33 -3.76 -19.66
C LEU A 100 -6.02 -3.13 -18.44
N ALA A 101 -7.02 -3.81 -17.89
CA ALA A 101 -7.69 -3.38 -16.67
C ALA A 101 -6.73 -3.37 -15.45
N SER A 102 -5.82 -4.35 -15.34
CA SER A 102 -4.83 -4.38 -14.27
C SER A 102 -3.81 -3.23 -14.39
N ASP A 103 -3.44 -2.82 -15.60
CA ASP A 103 -2.57 -1.65 -15.81
C ASP A 103 -3.28 -0.34 -15.44
N ALA A 104 -4.56 -0.19 -15.79
CA ALA A 104 -5.37 0.95 -15.35
C ALA A 104 -5.51 0.98 -13.81
N ALA A 105 -5.70 -0.18 -13.17
CA ALA A 105 -5.72 -0.29 -11.71
C ALA A 105 -4.37 0.13 -11.08
N ARG A 106 -3.23 -0.23 -11.67
CA ARG A 106 -1.91 0.22 -11.23
C ARG A 106 -1.78 1.75 -11.28
N GLN A 107 -2.29 2.38 -12.34
CA GLN A 107 -2.30 3.85 -12.46
C GLN A 107 -3.18 4.49 -11.40
N ALA A 108 -4.34 3.89 -11.08
CA ALA A 108 -5.21 4.36 -9.99
C ALA A 108 -4.51 4.26 -8.62
N VAL A 109 -3.79 3.16 -8.33
CA VAL A 109 -2.99 3.01 -7.11
C VAL A 109 -1.88 4.06 -7.04
N HIS A 110 -1.21 4.37 -8.15
CA HIS A 110 -0.20 5.42 -8.22
C HIS A 110 -0.76 6.79 -7.84
N LEU A 111 -1.91 7.18 -8.41
CA LEU A 111 -2.58 8.45 -8.07
C LEU A 111 -3.07 8.49 -6.62
N ALA A 112 -3.65 7.38 -6.15
CA ALA A 112 -4.10 7.26 -4.76
C ALA A 112 -2.95 7.40 -3.76
N LEU A 113 -1.79 6.81 -4.05
CA LEU A 113 -0.60 6.94 -3.21
C LEU A 113 -0.13 8.39 -3.10
N ILE A 114 -0.08 9.13 -4.22
CA ILE A 114 0.28 10.56 -4.23
C ILE A 114 -0.67 11.35 -3.32
N ALA A 115 -1.98 11.14 -3.46
CA ALA A 115 -2.98 11.79 -2.63
C ALA A 115 -2.82 11.44 -1.14
N GLN A 116 -2.65 10.15 -0.81
CA GLN A 116 -2.46 9.70 0.58
C GLN A 116 -1.19 10.27 1.23
N VAL A 117 -0.08 10.36 0.49
CA VAL A 117 1.16 10.98 0.99
C VAL A 117 0.95 12.46 1.24
N ALA A 118 0.27 13.17 0.33
CA ALA A 118 -0.05 14.59 0.49
C ALA A 118 -0.95 14.83 1.70
N ASP A 119 -2.04 14.08 1.84
CA ASP A 119 -2.96 14.16 2.98
C ASP A 119 -2.25 13.81 4.29
N GLY A 120 -1.41 12.77 4.30
CA GLY A 120 -0.63 12.37 5.46
C GLY A 120 0.36 13.44 5.92
N TYR A 121 1.03 14.10 4.97
CA TYR A 121 1.94 15.20 5.24
C TYR A 121 1.21 16.46 5.76
N LEU A 122 0.11 16.86 5.11
CA LEU A 122 -0.67 18.02 5.52
C LEU A 122 -1.31 17.80 6.90
N GLY A 123 -1.82 16.60 7.17
CA GLY A 123 -2.32 16.22 8.49
C GLY A 123 -1.25 16.25 9.58
N LEU A 124 -0.01 15.86 9.27
CA LEU A 124 1.11 15.99 10.20
C LEU A 124 1.43 17.47 10.50
N ARG A 125 1.40 18.34 9.49
CA ARG A 125 1.60 19.78 9.63
C ARG A 125 0.52 20.42 10.52
N GLU A 126 -0.75 20.03 10.31
CA GLU A 126 -1.84 20.49 11.17
C GLU A 126 -1.62 20.08 12.64
N ILE A 127 -1.25 18.83 12.89
CA ILE A 127 -0.99 18.35 14.26
C ILE A 127 0.20 19.10 14.88
N ASP A 128 1.25 19.37 14.11
CA ASP A 128 2.41 20.14 14.59
C ASP A 128 2.01 21.55 15.09
N GLU A 129 1.14 22.26 14.36
CA GLU A 129 0.62 23.56 14.78
C GLU A 129 -0.22 23.42 16.07
N ARG A 130 -1.09 22.41 16.15
CA ARG A 130 -1.89 22.15 17.35
C ARG A 130 -1.03 21.83 18.57
N VAL A 131 0.05 21.05 18.39
CA VAL A 131 1.02 20.77 19.46
C VAL A 131 1.72 22.06 19.91
N ALA A 132 2.11 22.95 18.98
CA ALA A 132 2.72 24.22 19.33
C ALA A 132 1.78 25.10 20.16
N ILE A 133 0.52 25.23 19.76
CA ILE A 133 -0.51 25.97 20.49
C ILE A 133 -0.77 25.34 21.87
N ALA A 134 -0.86 24.01 21.94
CA ALA A 134 -1.09 23.31 23.21
C ALA A 134 0.08 23.51 24.19
N ARG A 135 1.33 23.48 23.72
CA ARG A 135 2.52 23.80 24.56
C ARG A 135 2.47 25.20 25.09
N GLN A 136 2.13 26.18 24.27
CA GLN A 136 1.95 27.57 24.70
C GLN A 136 0.84 27.69 25.75
N THR A 137 -0.26 26.97 25.56
CA THR A 137 -1.37 26.93 26.51
C THR A 137 -0.93 26.35 27.87
N VAL A 138 -0.20 25.22 27.86
CA VAL A 138 0.34 24.64 29.12
C VAL A 138 1.21 25.65 29.83
N THR A 139 2.16 26.32 29.15
CA THR A 139 3.02 27.34 29.76
C THR A 139 2.22 28.48 30.40
N THR A 140 1.17 28.96 29.74
CA THR A 140 0.29 30.02 30.29
C THR A 140 -0.50 29.53 31.50
N ARG A 141 -0.97 28.27 31.51
CA ARG A 141 -1.70 27.67 32.64
C ARG A 141 -0.80 27.40 33.84
N GLU A 142 0.46 26.98 33.60
CA GLU A 142 1.48 26.82 34.65
C GLU A 142 1.77 28.14 35.35
N GLU A 143 1.92 29.22 34.59
CA GLU A 143 2.11 30.57 35.18
C GLU A 143 0.89 31.00 35.98
N SER A 144 -0.32 30.81 35.47
CA SER A 144 -1.57 31.07 36.19
C SER A 144 -1.63 30.27 37.49
N TYR A 145 -1.32 28.99 37.47
CA TYR A 145 -1.30 28.12 38.66
C TYR A 145 -0.27 28.63 39.69
N ARG A 146 0.91 29.03 39.27
CA ARG A 146 1.95 29.61 40.14
C ARG A 146 1.48 30.87 40.84
N ILE A 147 0.81 31.77 40.13
CA ILE A 147 0.26 33.02 40.68
C ILE A 147 -0.84 32.71 41.72
N PHE A 148 -1.82 31.84 41.40
CA PHE A 148 -2.91 31.50 42.27
C PHE A 148 -2.44 30.75 43.53
N ARG A 149 -1.45 29.86 43.38
CA ARG A 149 -0.80 29.20 44.52
C ARG A 149 -0.22 30.22 45.49
N ARG A 150 0.51 31.23 44.99
CA ARG A 150 1.07 32.31 45.83
C ARG A 150 0.00 33.13 46.50
N ARG A 151 -1.11 33.44 45.82
CA ARG A 151 -2.26 34.15 46.39
C ARG A 151 -2.93 33.39 47.53
N VAL A 152 -3.06 32.08 47.44
CA VAL A 152 -3.59 31.21 48.51
C VAL A 152 -2.64 31.23 49.73
N GLU A 153 -1.33 31.13 49.49
CA GLU A 153 -0.31 31.16 50.55
C GLU A 153 -0.37 32.46 51.39
N VAL A 154 -0.68 33.60 50.76
CA VAL A 154 -0.85 34.90 51.46
C VAL A 154 -2.28 35.22 51.84
N GLY A 155 -3.23 34.28 51.71
CA GLY A 155 -4.61 34.42 52.10
C GLY A 155 -5.47 35.33 51.21
N SER A 156 -5.04 35.69 50.00
CA SER A 156 -5.75 36.63 49.11
C SER A 156 -6.72 35.98 48.13
N THR A 157 -6.80 34.63 48.06
CA THR A 157 -7.78 33.88 47.28
C THR A 157 -8.12 32.54 47.94
N SER A 158 -9.18 31.88 47.47
CA SER A 158 -9.67 30.63 48.04
C SER A 158 -8.90 29.40 47.52
N LYS A 159 -8.91 28.29 48.30
CA LYS A 159 -8.42 27.00 47.84
C LYS A 159 -9.25 26.46 46.65
N LEU A 160 -10.54 26.82 46.58
CA LEU A 160 -11.43 26.45 45.49
C LEU A 160 -10.92 27.02 44.16
N ASP A 161 -10.55 28.31 44.13
CA ASP A 161 -10.01 28.98 42.95
C ASP A 161 -8.72 28.33 42.50
N LEU A 162 -7.83 27.97 43.45
CA LEU A 162 -6.60 27.24 43.12
C LEU A 162 -6.91 25.87 42.50
N THR A 163 -7.87 25.12 43.04
CA THR A 163 -8.26 23.81 42.51
C THR A 163 -8.84 23.93 41.10
N GLN A 164 -9.61 24.98 40.81
CA GLN A 164 -10.14 25.25 39.46
C GLN A 164 -9.00 25.50 38.46
N VAL A 165 -8.03 26.36 38.82
CA VAL A 165 -6.88 26.66 37.98
C VAL A 165 -6.00 25.40 37.74
N GLN A 166 -5.83 24.57 38.80
CA GLN A 166 -5.13 23.31 38.68
C GLN A 166 -5.84 22.32 37.73
N THR A 167 -7.18 22.28 37.79
CA THR A 167 -7.96 21.44 36.86
C THR A 167 -7.74 21.87 35.38
N LEU A 168 -7.73 23.17 35.13
CA LEU A 168 -7.45 23.72 33.80
C LEU A 168 -6.02 23.40 33.31
N LEU A 169 -5.04 23.44 34.22
CA LEU A 169 -3.67 23.04 33.91
C LEU A 169 -3.60 21.55 33.52
N ASN A 170 -4.21 20.68 34.37
CA ASN A 170 -4.24 19.24 34.11
C ASN A 170 -4.92 18.90 32.76
N GLN A 171 -6.00 19.60 32.42
CA GLN A 171 -6.69 19.45 31.14
C GLN A 171 -5.77 19.84 29.95
N ALA A 172 -5.06 20.98 30.09
CA ALA A 172 -4.13 21.41 29.05
C ALA A 172 -2.97 20.42 28.85
N GLN A 173 -2.41 19.87 29.94
CA GLN A 173 -1.36 18.86 29.91
C GLN A 173 -1.85 17.55 29.29
N ALA A 174 -3.07 17.11 29.63
CA ALA A 174 -3.67 15.91 29.01
C ALA A 174 -3.86 16.09 27.49
N LEU A 175 -4.38 17.27 27.08
CA LEU A 175 -4.54 17.57 25.64
C LEU A 175 -3.20 17.58 24.92
N LEU A 176 -2.16 18.18 25.50
CA LEU A 176 -0.82 18.19 24.91
C LEU A 176 -0.32 16.75 24.68
N THR A 177 -0.43 15.89 25.70
CA THR A 177 0.00 14.47 25.61
C THR A 177 -0.75 13.73 24.52
N GLN A 178 -2.07 13.95 24.39
CA GLN A 178 -2.88 13.35 23.31
C GLN A 178 -2.43 13.80 21.92
N LEU A 179 -2.15 15.09 21.76
CA LEU A 179 -1.66 15.64 20.49
C LEU A 179 -0.27 15.13 20.12
N GLU A 180 0.64 14.99 21.09
CA GLU A 180 1.98 14.41 20.88
C GLU A 180 1.90 12.92 20.48
N GLN A 181 0.97 12.18 21.09
CA GLN A 181 0.68 10.80 20.67
C GLN A 181 0.12 10.75 19.23
N ALA A 182 -0.87 11.60 18.92
CA ALA A 182 -1.44 11.68 17.57
C ALA A 182 -0.37 12.02 16.53
N ARG A 183 0.53 12.96 16.86
CA ARG A 183 1.69 13.32 16.03
C ARG A 183 2.59 12.11 15.74
N ALA A 184 2.96 11.36 16.76
CA ALA A 184 3.80 10.18 16.60
C ALA A 184 3.11 9.12 15.71
N THR A 185 1.82 8.88 15.92
CA THR A 185 1.03 7.95 15.10
C THR A 185 0.98 8.39 13.63
N GLN A 186 0.73 9.68 13.38
CA GLN A 186 0.69 10.23 12.02
C GLN A 186 2.05 10.14 11.32
N LEU A 187 3.14 10.39 12.05
CA LEU A 187 4.51 10.26 11.52
C LEU A 187 4.81 8.82 11.10
N HIS A 188 4.44 7.83 11.94
CA HIS A 188 4.61 6.43 11.61
C HIS A 188 3.75 5.99 10.43
N ALA A 189 2.52 6.49 10.33
CA ALA A 189 1.65 6.24 9.19
C ALA A 189 2.26 6.79 7.89
N LEU A 190 2.81 8.01 7.93
CA LEU A 190 3.51 8.61 6.80
C LEU A 190 4.76 7.81 6.42
N ALA A 191 5.56 7.37 7.39
CA ALA A 191 6.73 6.51 7.15
C ALA A 191 6.36 5.19 6.46
N LEU A 192 5.22 4.60 6.84
CA LEU A 192 4.69 3.39 6.19
C LEU A 192 4.30 3.65 4.73
N LEU A 193 3.61 4.76 4.45
CA LEU A 193 3.22 5.15 3.10
C LEU A 193 4.43 5.44 2.21
N VAL A 194 5.43 6.15 2.77
CA VAL A 194 6.67 6.47 2.06
C VAL A 194 7.54 5.23 1.83
N GLY A 195 7.39 4.20 2.68
CA GLY A 195 8.20 2.97 2.62
C GLY A 195 9.64 3.16 3.11
N ALA A 196 9.97 4.31 3.68
CA ALA A 196 11.27 4.69 4.23
C ALA A 196 11.10 5.65 5.41
N ASP A 197 12.15 5.84 6.20
CA ASP A 197 12.16 6.90 7.21
C ASP A 197 12.08 8.27 6.52
N PRO A 198 11.03 9.08 6.77
CA PRO A 198 10.90 10.41 6.17
C PRO A 198 11.99 11.40 6.64
N GLY A 199 12.82 11.01 7.59
CA GLY A 199 13.86 11.85 8.19
C GLY A 199 13.29 12.98 9.06
N PRO A 200 14.12 13.93 9.49
CA PRO A 200 13.66 15.06 10.28
C PRO A 200 12.80 15.99 9.43
N LEU A 201 11.49 15.97 9.69
CA LEU A 201 10.55 16.89 9.07
C LEU A 201 10.62 18.27 9.77
N PRO A 202 10.79 19.38 9.03
CA PRO A 202 10.87 20.70 9.63
C PRO A 202 9.54 21.09 10.27
N THR A 203 9.54 21.21 11.58
CA THR A 203 8.40 21.56 12.43
C THR A 203 8.09 23.08 12.44
N LYS A 204 8.90 23.90 11.79
CA LYS A 204 8.91 25.35 12.01
C LYS A 204 8.46 26.24 10.85
N ALA A 205 8.13 25.70 9.69
CA ALA A 205 7.57 26.55 8.65
C ALA A 205 6.08 26.80 8.96
N PRO A 206 5.63 28.06 9.05
CA PRO A 206 4.21 28.34 9.31
C PRO A 206 3.35 27.70 8.22
N PHE A 207 2.22 27.13 8.62
CA PHE A 207 1.22 26.61 7.71
C PHE A 207 0.49 27.81 7.11
N ASP A 208 0.87 28.20 5.91
CA ASP A 208 0.37 29.36 5.21
C ASP A 208 -0.62 28.94 4.14
N GLU A 209 -1.73 29.67 3.99
CA GLU A 209 -2.75 29.45 2.96
C GLU A 209 -2.15 29.44 1.54
N THR A 210 -1.07 30.19 1.30
CA THR A 210 -0.38 30.24 0.01
C THR A 210 0.30 28.92 -0.36
N THR A 211 0.54 28.02 0.61
CA THR A 211 1.20 26.73 0.39
C THR A 211 0.24 25.71 -0.27
N VAL A 212 -1.07 25.87 -0.10
CA VAL A 212 -2.09 24.88 -0.49
C VAL A 212 -2.90 25.31 -1.70
N LEU A 213 -3.09 26.64 -1.92
CA LEU A 213 -3.97 27.15 -2.96
C LEU A 213 -3.21 27.54 -4.24
N ALA A 214 -2.83 26.54 -5.05
CA ALA A 214 -2.71 26.81 -6.49
C ALA A 214 -4.14 26.91 -7.07
N GLU A 215 -4.39 27.85 -7.98
CA GLU A 215 -5.67 27.96 -8.69
C GLU A 215 -6.06 26.58 -9.28
N LEU A 216 -7.07 25.95 -8.69
CA LEU A 216 -7.64 24.73 -9.22
C LEU A 216 -8.41 25.09 -10.50
N ARG A 217 -7.93 24.61 -11.64
CA ARG A 217 -8.70 24.69 -12.89
C ARG A 217 -9.98 23.86 -12.73
N ALA A 218 -11.06 24.33 -13.33
CA ALA A 218 -12.30 23.57 -13.41
C ALA A 218 -12.01 22.14 -13.90
N GLY A 219 -12.54 21.14 -13.21
CA GLY A 219 -12.41 19.72 -13.58
C GLY A 219 -13.05 19.43 -14.94
N LEU A 220 -12.94 18.20 -15.40
CA LEU A 220 -13.64 17.71 -16.59
C LEU A 220 -15.15 17.86 -16.40
N PRO A 221 -15.89 18.34 -17.43
CA PRO A 221 -17.35 18.38 -17.39
C PRO A 221 -17.91 16.98 -17.11
N SER A 222 -18.96 16.92 -16.30
CA SER A 222 -19.65 15.65 -15.95
C SER A 222 -20.20 14.89 -17.15
N GLU A 223 -20.34 15.57 -18.29
CA GLU A 223 -20.78 14.97 -19.57
C GLU A 223 -19.70 14.08 -20.22
N LEU A 224 -18.47 14.10 -19.70
CA LEU A 224 -17.35 13.27 -20.18
C LEU A 224 -17.07 12.08 -19.25
N LEU A 225 -17.84 11.91 -18.18
CA LEU A 225 -17.79 10.78 -17.24
C LEU A 225 -18.97 9.84 -17.50
#